data_c898d49cc52140ba7a756a1ddf1ef067
#
_entry.id   c898d49cc52140ba7a756a1ddf1ef067
#
_cell.length_a   1.000
_cell.length_b   1.000
_cell.length_c   1.000
_cell.angle_alpha   90.00
_cell.angle_beta   90.00
_cell.angle_gamma   90.00
#
_symmetry.space_group_name_H-M   'P 1'
#
loop_
_entity.id
_entity.type
_entity.pdbx_description
1 polymer ?
#
loop_
_entity_poly.entity_id
_entity_poly.type
_entity_poly.pdbx_seq_one_letter_code
_entity_poly.pdbx_strand_id
1 'polypeptide(L)'
;MTDVKIESAWGKYPDYRIDLVPYEGTARVYAGDLLVAESRSAVRLLETKHVERLYFPEADVHWEHFEPTEHLTICPFKGQASYWSLVAGDQPEENVVWTYRQPFDEVAGIEGYVCFYQERLHHVLEEHWPGLDDEHDGVRNRFPLWGDASDLLGLMNVTENGPHRFEGPTYHDLTRNVVEGGQLLGEAIVAASKTIPDQRVTSAFMTFPKSARFDLVQDLDVEVLRQGRTFSTVEVRVSQEGVLCSPALLLMDSGAGDTISGTAPMPDVPGPYEAVPYDGFGVSGRDVRIVDAGYDRDPDRVGPPDIYAWIRFRDNPAEVYLRQALVAQAATHWTIGAALRPHPGISELAAHVTLSTGIMSIAIAFHDDAPVTEWFLYSNPAIWSGRGLAQGEGRIYTQDGRLLASYSVQAMIRGFTKAPEAMGMDWSNAM
;
A
#
# COMPACT_ATOMS: atom_id res chain seq x y z
N MET A 1 49.00 -3.98 -9.59
CA MET A 1 47.86 -3.11 -9.29
C MET A 1 48.23 -2.32 -8.04
N THR A 2 48.36 -1.02 -8.14
CA THR A 2 48.69 -0.15 -7.01
C THR A 2 47.49 -0.12 -6.07
N ASP A 3 47.66 -0.63 -4.85
CA ASP A 3 46.66 -0.47 -3.77
C ASP A 3 46.39 1.01 -3.55
N VAL A 4 45.28 1.50 -4.06
CA VAL A 4 44.80 2.85 -3.75
C VAL A 4 44.28 2.78 -2.33
N LYS A 5 45.07 3.33 -1.37
CA LYS A 5 44.64 3.44 0.02
C LYS A 5 43.42 4.38 0.08
N ILE A 6 42.23 3.84 0.18
CA ILE A 6 40.99 4.61 0.33
C ILE A 6 40.96 5.17 1.75
N GLU A 7 40.87 6.50 1.88
CA GLU A 7 40.84 7.17 3.16
C GLU A 7 39.39 7.29 3.64
N SER A 8 39.09 6.76 4.84
CA SER A 8 37.76 6.86 5.46
C SER A 8 37.43 8.31 5.84
N ALA A 9 36.19 8.71 5.64
CA ALA A 9 35.70 10.03 6.02
C ALA A 9 35.10 10.08 7.45
N TRP A 10 34.97 8.97 8.13
CA TRP A 10 34.33 8.88 9.44
C TRP A 10 34.89 9.87 10.46
N GLY A 11 36.22 10.05 10.52
CA GLY A 11 36.83 11.01 11.39
C GLY A 11 36.59 12.48 11.06
N LYS A 12 36.10 12.79 9.84
CA LYS A 12 35.83 14.16 9.37
C LYS A 12 34.38 14.59 9.62
N TYR A 13 33.47 13.62 9.82
CA TYR A 13 32.01 13.87 9.94
C TYR A 13 31.44 13.14 11.16
N PRO A 14 31.61 13.69 12.39
CA PRO A 14 31.23 12.99 13.64
C PRO A 14 29.72 12.75 13.78
N ASP A 15 28.89 13.51 13.09
CA ASP A 15 27.42 13.37 13.11
C ASP A 15 26.88 12.44 12.01
N TYR A 16 27.76 11.90 11.15
CA TYR A 16 27.35 10.97 10.13
C TYR A 16 27.14 9.59 10.75
N ARG A 17 26.01 8.93 10.40
CA ARG A 17 25.64 7.62 10.92
C ARG A 17 25.26 6.68 9.80
N ILE A 18 25.60 5.43 9.98
CA ILE A 18 25.09 4.28 9.23
C ILE A 18 24.69 3.25 10.28
N ASP A 19 23.41 2.98 10.38
CA ASP A 19 22.87 1.96 11.26
C ASP A 19 22.46 0.74 10.41
N LEU A 20 22.77 -0.46 10.91
CA LEU A 20 22.41 -1.73 10.29
C LEU A 20 21.33 -2.38 11.15
N VAL A 21 20.13 -2.53 10.59
CA VAL A 21 18.97 -3.09 11.27
C VAL A 21 18.55 -4.36 10.54
N PRO A 22 18.48 -5.53 11.20
CA PRO A 22 17.93 -6.73 10.57
C PRO A 22 16.55 -6.46 9.99
N TYR A 23 16.29 -6.98 8.79
CA TYR A 23 14.95 -6.98 8.23
C TYR A 23 14.22 -8.22 8.74
N GLU A 24 13.14 -8.00 9.49
CA GLU A 24 12.33 -9.09 10.03
C GLU A 24 11.25 -9.45 9.01
N GLY A 25 11.61 -10.31 8.04
CA GLY A 25 10.70 -10.70 6.97
C GLY A 25 11.39 -11.47 5.86
N THR A 26 10.64 -11.77 4.80
CA THR A 26 11.19 -12.27 3.55
C THR A 26 11.32 -11.13 2.56
N ALA A 27 12.54 -10.85 2.12
CA ALA A 27 12.83 -9.87 1.09
C ALA A 27 13.11 -10.58 -0.24
N ARG A 28 12.47 -10.15 -1.32
CA ARG A 28 12.68 -10.67 -2.67
C ARG A 28 13.02 -9.54 -3.63
N VAL A 29 13.83 -9.89 -4.64
CA VAL A 29 14.16 -8.98 -5.73
C VAL A 29 13.81 -9.65 -7.05
N TYR A 30 13.13 -8.92 -7.91
CA TYR A 30 12.72 -9.39 -9.23
C TYR A 30 13.27 -8.49 -10.33
N ALA A 31 13.65 -9.10 -11.44
CA ALA A 31 13.93 -8.46 -12.72
C ALA A 31 12.78 -8.82 -13.68
N GLY A 32 11.81 -7.92 -13.85
CA GLY A 32 10.53 -8.31 -14.44
C GLY A 32 9.86 -9.40 -13.57
N ASP A 33 9.55 -10.54 -14.18
CA ASP A 33 8.97 -11.70 -13.48
C ASP A 33 10.03 -12.69 -12.95
N LEU A 34 11.32 -12.43 -13.18
CA LEU A 34 12.40 -13.30 -12.77
C LEU A 34 12.83 -13.00 -11.33
N LEU A 35 12.69 -13.96 -10.43
CA LEU A 35 13.21 -13.88 -9.06
C LEU A 35 14.75 -13.97 -9.12
N VAL A 36 15.45 -12.95 -8.63
CA VAL A 36 16.92 -12.87 -8.65
C VAL A 36 17.57 -12.90 -7.26
N ALA A 37 16.80 -12.68 -6.21
CA ALA A 37 17.23 -12.89 -4.82
C ALA A 37 16.01 -13.10 -3.92
N GLU A 38 16.17 -13.98 -2.89
CA GLU A 38 15.21 -14.17 -1.80
C GLU A 38 15.96 -14.39 -0.50
N SER A 39 15.66 -13.58 0.53
CA SER A 39 16.34 -13.68 1.82
C SER A 39 15.39 -13.46 3.00
N ARG A 40 15.63 -14.20 4.09
CA ARG A 40 15.07 -13.96 5.42
C ARG A 40 16.09 -13.35 6.38
N SER A 41 17.27 -13.03 5.88
CA SER A 41 18.38 -12.47 6.65
C SER A 41 18.91 -11.17 6.04
N ALA A 42 18.05 -10.47 5.31
CA ALA A 42 18.38 -9.16 4.76
C ALA A 42 18.58 -8.12 5.88
N VAL A 43 19.35 -7.08 5.59
CA VAL A 43 19.67 -6.01 6.56
C VAL A 43 19.32 -4.67 5.93
N ARG A 44 18.58 -3.84 6.66
CA ARG A 44 18.33 -2.43 6.32
C ARG A 44 19.56 -1.60 6.70
N LEU A 45 20.09 -0.87 5.75
CA LEU A 45 21.14 0.11 5.98
C LEU A 45 20.53 1.51 5.99
N LEU A 46 20.51 2.12 7.17
CA LEU A 46 19.98 3.47 7.42
C LEU A 46 21.15 4.44 7.44
N GLU A 47 21.27 5.30 6.44
CA GLU A 47 22.41 6.20 6.25
C GLU A 47 21.96 7.66 6.31
N THR A 48 22.70 8.50 7.05
CA THR A 48 22.39 9.93 7.20
C THR A 48 22.16 10.62 5.85
N LYS A 49 20.98 11.19 5.66
CA LYS A 49 20.53 11.89 4.42
C LYS A 49 20.48 11.04 3.15
N HIS A 50 20.47 9.73 3.27
CA HIS A 50 20.30 8.82 2.15
C HIS A 50 19.02 7.99 2.32
N VAL A 51 18.47 7.55 1.19
CA VAL A 51 17.36 6.60 1.18
C VAL A 51 17.87 5.26 1.73
N GLU A 52 17.04 4.62 2.56
CA GLU A 52 17.28 3.29 3.08
C GLU A 52 17.63 2.31 1.95
N ARG A 53 18.62 1.46 2.20
CA ARG A 53 19.03 0.41 1.28
C ARG A 53 18.95 -0.95 1.96
N LEU A 54 18.42 -1.92 1.23
CA LEU A 54 18.33 -3.30 1.70
C LEU A 54 19.50 -4.12 1.16
N TYR A 55 20.23 -4.74 2.07
CA TYR A 55 21.37 -5.59 1.81
C TYR A 55 21.00 -7.05 1.99
N PHE A 56 21.31 -7.88 1.02
CA PHE A 56 21.03 -9.32 0.97
C PHE A 56 22.30 -10.11 1.18
N PRO A 57 22.30 -11.20 1.98
CA PRO A 57 23.44 -12.14 1.99
C PRO A 57 23.77 -12.60 0.57
N GLU A 58 25.07 -12.68 0.21
CA GLU A 58 25.50 -13.17 -1.10
C GLU A 58 24.99 -14.60 -1.39
N ALA A 59 24.78 -15.40 -0.35
CA ALA A 59 24.26 -16.77 -0.46
C ALA A 59 22.79 -16.85 -0.91
N ASP A 60 22.04 -15.76 -0.75
CA ASP A 60 20.61 -15.70 -1.03
C ASP A 60 20.33 -15.08 -2.42
N VAL A 61 21.37 -14.91 -3.25
CA VAL A 61 21.31 -14.34 -4.58
C VAL A 61 21.41 -15.44 -5.63
N HIS A 62 20.59 -15.39 -6.67
CA HIS A 62 20.62 -16.29 -7.82
C HIS A 62 21.67 -15.82 -8.82
N TRP A 63 22.96 -16.08 -8.52
CA TRP A 63 24.11 -15.58 -9.23
C TRP A 63 24.17 -16.04 -10.70
N GLU A 64 23.48 -17.10 -11.08
CA GLU A 64 23.35 -17.54 -12.47
C GLU A 64 22.75 -16.50 -13.41
N HIS A 65 22.13 -15.45 -12.86
CA HIS A 65 21.52 -14.35 -13.62
C HIS A 65 22.42 -13.13 -13.76
N PHE A 66 23.63 -13.15 -13.15
CA PHE A 66 24.50 -11.99 -13.08
C PHE A 66 25.92 -12.28 -13.55
N GLU A 67 26.55 -11.29 -14.19
CA GLU A 67 27.96 -11.29 -14.55
C GLU A 67 28.71 -10.15 -13.86
N PRO A 68 29.93 -10.41 -13.32
CA PRO A 68 30.73 -9.36 -12.71
C PRO A 68 31.20 -8.34 -13.78
N THR A 69 31.35 -7.09 -13.36
CA THR A 69 31.82 -6.01 -14.23
C THR A 69 33.13 -5.43 -13.70
N GLU A 70 33.85 -4.68 -14.59
CA GLU A 70 35.04 -3.91 -14.24
C GLU A 70 34.69 -2.58 -13.52
N HIS A 71 33.39 -2.29 -13.33
CA HIS A 71 32.94 -1.06 -12.71
C HIS A 71 33.26 -1.05 -11.21
N LEU A 72 33.87 0.03 -10.75
CA LEU A 72 34.25 0.24 -9.36
C LEU A 72 33.85 1.65 -8.94
N THR A 73 33.32 1.80 -7.73
CA THR A 73 33.08 3.12 -7.13
C THR A 73 33.68 3.19 -5.71
N ILE A 74 33.89 4.39 -5.21
CA ILE A 74 34.39 4.62 -3.88
C ILE A 74 33.36 5.40 -3.08
N CYS A 75 32.92 4.79 -1.97
CA CYS A 75 32.14 5.47 -0.94
C CYS A 75 33.08 5.88 0.21
N PRO A 76 33.10 7.16 0.60
CA PRO A 76 34.00 7.62 1.66
C PRO A 76 33.65 7.05 3.06
N PHE A 77 32.48 6.43 3.23
CA PHE A 77 32.00 5.86 4.48
C PHE A 77 31.89 4.33 4.47
N LYS A 78 31.89 3.69 3.28
CA LYS A 78 31.73 2.24 3.16
C LYS A 78 32.94 1.54 2.50
N GLY A 79 33.73 2.26 1.72
CA GLY A 79 34.89 1.71 1.02
C GLY A 79 34.66 1.58 -0.50
N GLN A 80 35.33 0.62 -1.14
CA GLN A 80 35.24 0.37 -2.57
C GLN A 80 34.13 -0.65 -2.88
N ALA A 81 33.22 -0.27 -3.78
CA ALA A 81 32.17 -1.14 -4.28
C ALA A 81 32.59 -1.82 -5.59
N SER A 82 32.25 -3.10 -5.74
CA SER A 82 32.32 -3.91 -6.97
C SER A 82 30.92 -4.20 -7.45
N TYR A 83 30.73 -4.39 -8.76
CA TYR A 83 29.42 -4.45 -9.39
C TYR A 83 29.20 -5.69 -10.24
N TRP A 84 27.93 -6.02 -10.46
CA TRP A 84 27.46 -7.02 -11.41
C TRP A 84 26.31 -6.46 -12.24
N SER A 85 26.24 -6.95 -13.49
CA SER A 85 25.16 -6.69 -14.42
C SER A 85 24.22 -7.88 -14.48
N LEU A 86 22.92 -7.62 -14.59
CA LEU A 86 21.92 -8.63 -14.91
C LEU A 86 22.05 -9.02 -16.38
N VAL A 87 22.18 -10.32 -16.65
CA VAL A 87 22.34 -10.87 -18.01
C VAL A 87 21.17 -11.77 -18.42
N ALA A 88 20.27 -12.07 -17.50
CA ALA A 88 19.07 -12.87 -17.71
C ALA A 88 17.81 -11.99 -17.87
N GLY A 89 16.76 -12.56 -18.47
CA GLY A 89 15.50 -11.87 -18.71
C GLY A 89 15.47 -11.08 -20.03
N ASP A 90 14.35 -10.38 -20.27
CA ASP A 90 14.11 -9.68 -21.53
C ASP A 90 14.87 -8.35 -21.65
N GLN A 91 15.34 -7.82 -20.53
CA GLN A 91 16.08 -6.55 -20.48
C GLN A 91 17.33 -6.69 -19.60
N PRO A 92 18.53 -6.86 -20.21
CA PRO A 92 19.78 -6.79 -19.46
C PRO A 92 19.97 -5.42 -18.79
N GLU A 93 20.47 -5.43 -17.54
CA GLU A 93 20.67 -4.23 -16.75
C GLU A 93 22.12 -4.13 -16.27
N GLU A 94 22.83 -3.07 -16.68
CA GLU A 94 24.25 -2.90 -16.35
C GLU A 94 24.44 -2.40 -14.90
N ASN A 95 25.41 -3.00 -14.18
CA ASN A 95 25.84 -2.57 -12.86
C ASN A 95 24.69 -2.39 -11.85
N VAL A 96 23.78 -3.34 -11.79
CA VAL A 96 22.54 -3.24 -11.00
C VAL A 96 22.64 -3.84 -9.59
N VAL A 97 23.71 -4.60 -9.31
CA VAL A 97 24.06 -5.14 -8.00
C VAL A 97 25.44 -4.65 -7.60
N TRP A 98 25.64 -4.35 -6.33
CA TRP A 98 26.96 -4.01 -5.80
C TRP A 98 27.20 -4.59 -4.42
N THR A 99 28.48 -4.73 -4.07
CA THR A 99 28.95 -5.10 -2.72
C THR A 99 30.19 -4.30 -2.33
N TYR A 100 30.42 -4.22 -1.03
CA TYR A 100 31.67 -3.75 -0.43
C TYR A 100 32.42 -4.96 0.13
N ARG A 101 33.37 -5.51 -0.66
CA ARG A 101 34.12 -6.72 -0.26
C ARG A 101 35.01 -6.51 0.97
N GLN A 102 35.45 -5.31 1.17
CA GLN A 102 36.27 -4.87 2.30
C GLN A 102 35.70 -3.52 2.79
N PRO A 103 34.55 -3.54 3.48
CA PRO A 103 33.99 -2.32 4.05
C PRO A 103 34.88 -1.77 5.16
N PHE A 104 34.73 -0.50 5.48
CA PHE A 104 35.40 0.07 6.66
C PHE A 104 34.88 -0.57 7.95
N ASP A 105 35.71 -0.56 9.01
CA ASP A 105 35.39 -1.18 10.31
C ASP A 105 34.05 -0.71 10.88
N GLU A 106 33.70 0.57 10.67
CA GLU A 106 32.46 1.18 11.16
C GLU A 106 31.21 0.58 10.53
N VAL A 107 31.33 -0.09 9.39
CA VAL A 107 30.24 -0.74 8.66
C VAL A 107 30.56 -2.19 8.29
N ALA A 108 31.46 -2.83 9.02
CA ALA A 108 31.89 -4.21 8.77
C ALA A 108 30.73 -5.22 8.68
N GLY A 109 29.57 -4.89 9.28
CA GLY A 109 28.37 -5.73 9.22
C GLY A 109 27.75 -5.91 7.82
N ILE A 110 28.21 -5.18 6.79
CA ILE A 110 27.78 -5.41 5.40
C ILE A 110 28.75 -6.29 4.59
N GLU A 111 29.82 -6.80 5.21
CA GLU A 111 30.70 -7.76 4.53
C GLU A 111 29.94 -9.05 4.21
N GLY A 112 30.05 -9.55 2.98
CA GLY A 112 29.29 -10.71 2.50
C GLY A 112 27.84 -10.42 2.15
N TYR A 113 27.45 -9.15 2.07
CA TYR A 113 26.15 -8.72 1.62
C TYR A 113 26.25 -7.95 0.31
N VAL A 114 25.18 -8.01 -0.47
CA VAL A 114 25.02 -7.24 -1.71
C VAL A 114 23.78 -6.35 -1.64
N CYS A 115 23.77 -5.29 -2.41
CA CYS A 115 22.64 -4.41 -2.55
C CYS A 115 22.23 -4.29 -4.02
N PHE A 116 20.92 -4.18 -4.24
CA PHE A 116 20.32 -4.01 -5.57
C PHE A 116 19.79 -2.58 -5.71
N TYR A 117 19.87 -2.02 -6.94
CA TYR A 117 19.21 -0.73 -7.21
C TYR A 117 17.70 -0.88 -7.16
N GLN A 118 17.09 -0.36 -6.10
CA GLN A 118 15.63 -0.38 -5.87
C GLN A 118 14.87 0.42 -6.94
N GLU A 119 15.56 1.32 -7.62
CA GLU A 119 15.03 2.13 -8.72
C GLU A 119 14.95 1.35 -10.03
N ARG A 120 15.68 0.23 -10.16
CA ARG A 120 15.84 -0.53 -11.39
C ARG A 120 15.31 -1.96 -11.30
N LEU A 121 15.35 -2.55 -10.12
CA LEU A 121 14.82 -3.89 -9.84
C LEU A 121 13.69 -3.82 -8.84
N HIS A 122 12.70 -4.68 -9.03
CA HIS A 122 11.54 -4.71 -8.17
C HIS A 122 11.84 -5.44 -6.86
N HIS A 123 11.63 -4.76 -5.74
CA HIS A 123 11.78 -5.31 -4.39
C HIS A 123 10.41 -5.61 -3.79
N VAL A 124 10.22 -6.83 -3.33
CA VAL A 124 9.06 -7.28 -2.57
C VAL A 124 9.51 -7.55 -1.14
N LEU A 125 8.91 -6.85 -0.19
CA LEU A 125 9.24 -6.96 1.23
C LEU A 125 8.03 -7.56 1.96
N GLU A 126 8.19 -8.76 2.51
CA GLU A 126 7.20 -9.41 3.35
C GLU A 126 7.73 -9.41 4.78
N GLU A 127 7.18 -8.58 5.64
CA GLU A 127 7.56 -8.59 7.06
C GLU A 127 7.06 -9.87 7.73
N HIS A 128 7.96 -10.58 8.40
CA HIS A 128 7.60 -11.62 9.36
C HIS A 128 7.51 -10.98 10.74
N TRP A 129 6.31 -10.86 11.23
CA TRP A 129 6.13 -10.46 12.62
C TRP A 129 6.45 -11.66 13.51
N PRO A 130 7.33 -11.51 14.52
CA PRO A 130 7.60 -12.58 15.47
C PRO A 130 6.28 -13.11 16.07
N GLY A 131 6.00 -14.38 15.87
CA GLY A 131 4.76 -15.04 16.34
C GLY A 131 3.76 -15.40 15.24
N LEU A 132 4.07 -15.16 13.95
CA LEU A 132 3.22 -15.52 12.81
C LEU A 132 3.50 -16.91 12.22
N ASP A 133 4.74 -17.37 12.31
CA ASP A 133 5.16 -18.67 11.79
C ASP A 133 4.98 -19.83 12.82
N ASP A 134 4.57 -19.51 14.05
CA ASP A 134 4.28 -20.53 15.05
C ASP A 134 2.83 -20.97 14.96
N GLU A 135 2.60 -22.17 14.45
CA GLU A 135 1.33 -22.92 14.52
C GLU A 135 0.78 -23.06 15.96
N HIS A 136 1.37 -22.40 16.95
CA HIS A 136 1.22 -22.82 18.33
C HIS A 136 0.39 -21.92 19.23
N ASP A 137 0.00 -20.72 18.88
CA ASP A 137 -0.68 -19.89 19.89
C ASP A 137 -1.93 -19.12 19.46
N GLY A 138 -2.74 -19.52 18.55
CA GLY A 138 -4.13 -19.04 18.44
C GLY A 138 -4.33 -17.50 18.41
N VAL A 139 -3.29 -16.72 18.61
CA VAL A 139 -3.27 -15.27 18.52
C VAL A 139 -2.90 -14.90 17.10
N ARG A 140 -3.85 -15.07 16.19
CA ARG A 140 -3.71 -14.49 14.86
C ARG A 140 -3.63 -12.99 14.96
N ASN A 141 -2.64 -12.45 14.32
CA ASN A 141 -2.34 -11.04 14.27
C ASN A 141 -3.50 -10.16 13.83
N ARG A 142 -3.32 -8.97 14.15
CA ARG A 142 -4.04 -7.71 14.09
C ARG A 142 -4.83 -7.44 12.83
N PHE A 143 -4.42 -8.05 11.71
CA PHE A 143 -5.15 -8.14 10.44
C PHE A 143 -4.97 -9.53 9.85
N PRO A 144 -5.90 -10.02 9.01
CA PRO A 144 -5.64 -11.15 8.17
C PRO A 144 -4.34 -10.91 7.42
N LEU A 145 -3.43 -11.89 7.43
CA LEU A 145 -2.23 -11.81 6.60
C LEU A 145 -2.63 -11.96 5.15
N TRP A 146 -2.36 -10.95 4.40
CA TRP A 146 -2.68 -10.91 3.00
C TRP A 146 -1.40 -11.14 2.19
N GLY A 147 -1.08 -12.44 1.95
CA GLY A 147 0.13 -12.85 1.23
C GLY A 147 0.11 -12.44 -0.24
N ASP A 148 -1.06 -12.44 -0.85
CA ASP A 148 -1.29 -12.02 -2.24
C ASP A 148 -2.62 -11.26 -2.38
N ALA A 149 -2.99 -10.87 -3.60
CA ALA A 149 -4.26 -10.17 -3.82
C ALA A 149 -5.48 -11.06 -3.58
N SER A 150 -5.33 -12.39 -3.62
CA SER A 150 -6.42 -13.34 -3.35
C SER A 150 -6.90 -13.24 -1.91
N ASP A 151 -6.03 -12.95 -0.96
CA ASP A 151 -6.40 -12.74 0.44
C ASP A 151 -7.25 -11.47 0.61
N LEU A 152 -6.86 -10.35 -0.02
CA LEU A 152 -7.69 -9.14 -0.07
C LEU A 152 -9.04 -9.39 -0.74
N LEU A 153 -9.03 -10.15 -1.84
CA LEU A 153 -10.26 -10.53 -2.55
C LEU A 153 -11.13 -11.45 -1.69
N GLY A 154 -10.51 -12.33 -0.88
CA GLY A 154 -11.21 -13.16 0.09
C GLY A 154 -12.02 -12.35 1.11
N LEU A 155 -11.56 -11.15 1.48
CA LEU A 155 -12.30 -10.23 2.34
C LEU A 155 -13.50 -9.57 1.64
N MET A 156 -13.39 -9.31 0.33
CA MET A 156 -14.37 -8.51 -0.41
C MET A 156 -15.26 -9.35 -1.33
N ASN A 157 -14.86 -10.59 -1.64
CA ASN A 157 -15.61 -11.47 -2.54
C ASN A 157 -16.76 -12.16 -1.79
N VAL A 158 -17.75 -11.37 -1.40
CA VAL A 158 -18.93 -11.79 -0.60
C VAL A 158 -19.66 -13.00 -1.21
N THR A 159 -20.20 -13.87 -0.36
CA THR A 159 -20.90 -15.10 -0.73
C THR A 159 -22.41 -14.87 -0.77
N GLU A 160 -23.08 -15.30 -1.84
CA GLU A 160 -24.53 -15.24 -1.92
C GLU A 160 -25.18 -16.22 -0.93
N ASN A 161 -26.10 -15.73 -0.10
CA ASN A 161 -26.88 -16.51 0.86
C ASN A 161 -28.40 -16.43 0.63
N GLY A 162 -28.82 -15.86 -0.49
CA GLY A 162 -30.22 -15.73 -0.91
C GLY A 162 -30.38 -14.73 -2.05
N PRO A 163 -31.57 -14.61 -2.66
CA PRO A 163 -31.77 -13.68 -3.77
C PRO A 163 -31.44 -12.24 -3.35
N HIS A 164 -30.42 -11.65 -4.00
CA HIS A 164 -29.90 -10.30 -3.72
C HIS A 164 -29.40 -10.11 -2.27
N ARG A 165 -28.96 -11.21 -1.64
CA ARG A 165 -28.37 -11.20 -0.31
C ARG A 165 -27.01 -11.86 -0.30
N PHE A 166 -26.09 -11.23 0.38
CA PHE A 166 -24.71 -11.70 0.45
C PHE A 166 -24.21 -11.61 1.89
N GLU A 167 -23.18 -12.42 2.16
CA GLU A 167 -22.46 -12.38 3.43
C GLU A 167 -20.98 -12.11 3.19
N GLY A 168 -20.43 -11.15 3.94
CA GLY A 168 -19.00 -10.95 4.07
C GLY A 168 -18.36 -11.95 5.05
N PRO A 169 -17.04 -12.18 4.95
CA PRO A 169 -16.33 -13.10 5.83
C PRO A 169 -16.22 -12.58 7.26
N THR A 170 -16.10 -13.50 8.22
CA THR A 170 -15.82 -13.17 9.62
C THR A 170 -14.43 -13.60 10.00
N TYR A 171 -13.78 -12.80 10.86
CA TYR A 171 -12.48 -13.10 11.44
C TYR A 171 -12.52 -12.87 12.94
N HIS A 172 -11.97 -13.83 13.69
CA HIS A 172 -11.94 -13.79 15.16
C HIS A 172 -10.49 -13.56 15.62
N ASP A 173 -10.33 -13.17 16.87
CA ASP A 173 -9.03 -12.99 17.53
C ASP A 173 -8.14 -11.90 16.89
N LEU A 174 -8.76 -10.93 16.24
CA LEU A 174 -8.08 -9.74 15.74
C LEU A 174 -7.97 -8.70 16.86
N THR A 175 -6.80 -8.14 17.04
CA THR A 175 -6.58 -7.05 18.01
C THR A 175 -7.29 -5.77 17.61
N ARG A 176 -7.48 -5.51 16.30
CA ARG A 176 -8.35 -4.46 15.79
C ARG A 176 -9.58 -5.06 15.15
N ASN A 177 -10.67 -4.99 15.87
CA ASN A 177 -11.95 -5.54 15.43
C ASN A 177 -12.82 -4.47 14.74
N VAL A 178 -12.29 -3.85 13.69
CA VAL A 178 -12.98 -2.85 12.87
C VAL A 178 -12.71 -3.12 11.40
N VAL A 179 -13.77 -3.34 10.62
CA VAL A 179 -13.70 -3.49 9.16
C VAL A 179 -13.41 -2.15 8.51
N GLU A 180 -12.43 -2.11 7.61
CA GLU A 180 -12.08 -0.89 6.88
C GLU A 180 -13.20 -0.43 5.93
N GLY A 181 -13.38 0.89 5.82
CA GLY A 181 -14.38 1.45 4.91
C GLY A 181 -14.16 1.07 3.45
N GLY A 182 -12.90 0.95 3.05
CA GLY A 182 -12.55 0.50 1.69
C GLY A 182 -12.93 -0.96 1.41
N GLN A 183 -12.83 -1.84 2.41
CA GLN A 183 -13.31 -3.21 2.31
C GLN A 183 -14.84 -3.24 2.14
N LEU A 184 -15.59 -2.53 2.98
CA LEU A 184 -17.07 -2.48 2.88
C LEU A 184 -17.53 -1.93 1.53
N LEU A 185 -16.79 -0.95 0.97
CA LEU A 185 -17.07 -0.44 -0.37
C LEU A 185 -16.78 -1.51 -1.45
N GLY A 186 -15.67 -2.25 -1.31
CA GLY A 186 -15.33 -3.37 -2.19
C GLY A 186 -16.40 -4.47 -2.15
N GLU A 187 -16.86 -4.86 -0.96
CA GLU A 187 -17.97 -5.81 -0.76
C GLU A 187 -19.25 -5.35 -1.45
N ALA A 188 -19.60 -4.07 -1.32
CA ALA A 188 -20.77 -3.50 -1.97
C ALA A 188 -20.67 -3.51 -3.51
N ILE A 189 -19.48 -3.20 -4.05
CA ILE A 189 -19.21 -3.28 -5.49
C ILE A 189 -19.38 -4.72 -5.99
N VAL A 190 -18.84 -5.70 -5.27
CA VAL A 190 -18.94 -7.12 -5.61
C VAL A 190 -20.38 -7.60 -5.54
N ALA A 191 -21.12 -7.28 -4.47
CA ALA A 191 -22.53 -7.68 -4.31
C ALA A 191 -23.42 -7.12 -5.42
N ALA A 192 -23.28 -5.82 -5.74
CA ALA A 192 -24.01 -5.18 -6.84
C ALA A 192 -23.70 -5.81 -8.19
N SER A 193 -22.42 -6.11 -8.46
CA SER A 193 -21.99 -6.72 -9.72
C SER A 193 -22.47 -8.17 -9.88
N LYS A 194 -22.48 -8.94 -8.81
CA LYS A 194 -23.07 -10.29 -8.82
C LYS A 194 -24.59 -10.27 -9.02
N THR A 195 -25.26 -9.20 -8.56
CA THR A 195 -26.71 -9.03 -8.73
C THR A 195 -27.06 -8.63 -10.16
N ILE A 196 -26.24 -7.80 -10.84
CA ILE A 196 -26.43 -7.35 -12.23
C ILE A 196 -25.17 -7.63 -13.05
N PRO A 197 -24.90 -8.89 -13.43
CA PRO A 197 -23.63 -9.31 -14.03
C PRO A 197 -23.35 -8.73 -15.42
N ASP A 198 -24.39 -8.27 -16.15
CA ASP A 198 -24.25 -7.71 -17.49
C ASP A 198 -23.90 -6.21 -17.50
N GLN A 199 -23.72 -5.62 -16.34
CA GLN A 199 -23.36 -4.21 -16.18
C GLN A 199 -22.18 -4.06 -15.20
N ARG A 200 -21.32 -3.08 -15.48
CA ARG A 200 -20.20 -2.71 -14.61
C ARG A 200 -20.58 -1.56 -13.68
N VAL A 201 -19.98 -1.48 -12.52
CA VAL A 201 -20.11 -0.30 -11.66
C VAL A 201 -19.36 0.86 -12.29
N THR A 202 -20.04 2.00 -12.50
CA THR A 202 -19.43 3.24 -12.99
C THR A 202 -19.18 4.23 -11.88
N SER A 203 -20.03 4.25 -10.84
CA SER A 203 -19.78 5.03 -9.63
C SER A 203 -20.45 4.41 -8.41
N ALA A 204 -19.86 4.69 -7.24
CA ALA A 204 -20.41 4.30 -5.97
C ALA A 204 -20.24 5.45 -4.95
N PHE A 205 -21.23 5.62 -4.08
CA PHE A 205 -21.17 6.48 -2.92
C PHE A 205 -21.53 5.68 -1.68
N MET A 206 -20.68 5.70 -0.67
CA MET A 206 -20.89 4.99 0.59
C MET A 206 -20.64 5.92 1.79
N THR A 207 -21.43 5.75 2.84
CA THR A 207 -21.22 6.41 4.14
C THR A 207 -21.00 5.38 5.23
N PHE A 208 -20.33 5.80 6.31
CA PHE A 208 -19.93 4.91 7.42
C PHE A 208 -20.49 5.42 8.75
N PRO A 209 -21.83 5.38 8.95
CA PRO A 209 -22.48 5.87 10.18
C PRO A 209 -22.13 5.03 11.43
N LYS A 210 -21.76 3.75 11.25
CA LYS A 210 -21.35 2.86 12.33
C LYS A 210 -20.21 1.97 11.86
N SER A 211 -19.17 1.82 12.69
CA SER A 211 -18.08 0.89 12.43
C SER A 211 -18.60 -0.55 12.40
N ALA A 212 -18.26 -1.29 11.35
CA ALA A 212 -18.46 -2.74 11.27
C ALA A 212 -17.32 -3.47 11.99
N ARG A 213 -17.59 -4.67 12.48
CA ARG A 213 -16.66 -5.52 13.22
C ARG A 213 -16.32 -6.77 12.39
N PHE A 214 -15.08 -7.24 12.49
CA PHE A 214 -14.65 -8.47 11.81
C PHE A 214 -15.23 -9.75 12.41
N ASP A 215 -15.54 -9.76 13.72
CA ASP A 215 -16.07 -10.93 14.43
C ASP A 215 -17.59 -11.12 14.25
N LEU A 216 -18.25 -10.23 13.52
CA LEU A 216 -19.68 -10.32 13.18
C LEU A 216 -19.83 -10.44 11.67
N VAL A 217 -20.82 -11.24 11.26
CA VAL A 217 -21.17 -11.37 9.84
C VAL A 217 -21.58 -10.01 9.28
N GLN A 218 -21.03 -9.65 8.12
CA GLN A 218 -21.53 -8.53 7.32
C GLN A 218 -22.65 -9.04 6.43
N ASP A 219 -23.89 -8.70 6.75
CA ASP A 219 -25.06 -8.98 5.93
C ASP A 219 -25.23 -7.86 4.89
N LEU A 220 -25.20 -8.20 3.61
CA LEU A 220 -25.39 -7.26 2.50
C LEU A 220 -26.73 -7.53 1.83
N ASP A 221 -27.67 -6.60 2.00
CA ASP A 221 -28.94 -6.58 1.26
C ASP A 221 -28.80 -5.67 0.03
N VAL A 222 -29.09 -6.21 -1.14
CA VAL A 222 -28.99 -5.47 -2.43
C VAL A 222 -30.39 -5.17 -2.95
N GLU A 223 -30.76 -3.89 -3.03
CA GLU A 223 -31.99 -3.42 -3.61
C GLU A 223 -31.74 -2.81 -5.00
N VAL A 224 -32.32 -3.41 -6.04
CA VAL A 224 -32.29 -2.85 -7.38
C VAL A 224 -33.38 -1.79 -7.51
N LEU A 225 -33.02 -0.52 -7.27
CA LEU A 225 -33.94 0.61 -7.30
C LEU A 225 -34.51 0.83 -8.70
N ARG A 226 -33.68 0.60 -9.71
CA ARG A 226 -34.06 0.63 -11.11
C ARG A 226 -33.09 -0.22 -11.93
N GLN A 227 -33.63 -1.10 -12.74
CA GLN A 227 -32.90 -1.83 -13.77
C GLN A 227 -33.31 -1.35 -15.15
N GLY A 228 -32.39 -0.78 -15.88
CA GLY A 228 -32.54 -0.40 -17.28
C GLY A 228 -31.64 -1.23 -18.17
N ARG A 229 -31.90 -1.16 -19.47
CA ARG A 229 -31.04 -1.84 -20.46
C ARG A 229 -29.60 -1.26 -20.48
N THR A 230 -29.48 0.04 -20.29
CA THR A 230 -28.19 0.75 -20.33
C THR A 230 -27.67 1.07 -18.94
N PHE A 231 -28.51 1.63 -18.08
CA PHE A 231 -28.14 2.04 -16.72
C PHE A 231 -29.04 1.39 -15.68
N SER A 232 -28.43 1.00 -14.57
CA SER A 232 -29.13 0.53 -13.37
C SER A 232 -28.65 1.28 -12.15
N THR A 233 -29.54 1.43 -11.17
CA THR A 233 -29.22 2.02 -9.86
C THR A 233 -29.49 0.99 -8.78
N VAL A 234 -28.50 0.75 -7.95
CA VAL A 234 -28.52 -0.28 -6.91
C VAL A 234 -28.19 0.35 -5.57
N GLU A 235 -28.98 0.06 -4.53
CA GLU A 235 -28.63 0.31 -3.15
C GLU A 235 -28.09 -0.98 -2.51
N VAL A 236 -26.95 -0.88 -1.79
CA VAL A 236 -26.41 -1.97 -0.98
C VAL A 236 -26.37 -1.52 0.46
N ARG A 237 -26.94 -2.31 1.36
CA ARG A 237 -26.95 -2.06 2.79
C ARG A 237 -26.13 -3.09 3.52
N VAL A 238 -25.02 -2.66 4.09
CA VAL A 238 -24.19 -3.51 4.95
C VAL A 238 -24.67 -3.37 6.39
N SER A 239 -25.11 -4.47 6.98
CA SER A 239 -25.63 -4.53 8.34
C SER A 239 -24.95 -5.63 9.15
N GLN A 240 -24.97 -5.51 10.47
CA GLN A 240 -24.53 -6.55 11.41
C GLN A 240 -25.56 -6.68 12.51
N GLU A 241 -26.02 -7.91 12.77
CA GLU A 241 -27.08 -8.18 13.78
C GLU A 241 -28.33 -7.28 13.59
N GLY A 242 -28.69 -6.99 12.32
CA GLY A 242 -29.82 -6.14 11.96
C GLY A 242 -29.58 -4.63 12.15
N VAL A 243 -28.37 -4.21 12.51
CA VAL A 243 -28.01 -2.78 12.64
C VAL A 243 -27.24 -2.32 11.42
N LEU A 244 -27.72 -1.29 10.73
CA LEU A 244 -27.08 -0.70 9.57
C LEU A 244 -25.70 -0.12 9.93
N CYS A 245 -24.65 -0.60 9.25
CA CYS A 245 -23.29 -0.10 9.36
C CYS A 245 -22.93 0.86 8.23
N SER A 246 -23.21 0.48 6.99
CA SER A 246 -22.81 1.26 5.82
C SER A 246 -23.79 1.09 4.65
N PRO A 247 -24.55 2.12 4.30
CA PRO A 247 -25.33 2.14 3.05
C PRO A 247 -24.48 2.65 1.90
N ALA A 248 -24.66 2.04 0.71
CA ALA A 248 -24.03 2.45 -0.55
C ALA A 248 -25.09 2.61 -1.65
N LEU A 249 -24.88 3.60 -2.51
CA LEU A 249 -25.64 3.79 -3.75
C LEU A 249 -24.69 3.67 -4.94
N LEU A 250 -25.01 2.76 -5.87
CA LEU A 250 -24.17 2.47 -7.02
C LEU A 250 -24.93 2.72 -8.34
N LEU A 251 -24.23 3.33 -9.30
CA LEU A 251 -24.66 3.41 -10.68
C LEU A 251 -23.91 2.37 -11.51
N MET A 252 -24.64 1.62 -12.31
CA MET A 252 -24.10 0.58 -13.19
C MET A 252 -24.48 0.86 -14.64
N ASP A 253 -23.68 0.37 -15.57
CA ASP A 253 -23.76 0.66 -17.00
C ASP A 253 -23.33 -0.57 -17.83
N SER A 254 -24.03 -0.82 -18.93
CA SER A 254 -23.69 -1.87 -19.91
C SER A 254 -22.55 -1.49 -20.87
N GLY A 255 -22.03 -0.26 -20.76
CA GLY A 255 -21.00 0.28 -21.64
C GLY A 255 -21.54 0.87 -22.95
N ALA A 256 -20.80 1.83 -23.50
CA ALA A 256 -21.03 2.44 -24.80
C ALA A 256 -19.70 2.83 -25.44
N GLY A 257 -19.69 3.00 -26.76
CA GLY A 257 -18.55 3.55 -27.47
C GLY A 257 -18.40 5.06 -27.25
N ASP A 258 -17.18 5.56 -27.30
CA ASP A 258 -16.87 6.98 -27.08
C ASP A 258 -17.38 7.85 -28.24
N THR A 259 -18.14 8.89 -27.88
CA THR A 259 -18.46 10.00 -28.77
C THR A 259 -17.49 11.16 -28.56
N ILE A 260 -17.06 11.35 -27.32
CA ILE A 260 -16.04 12.30 -26.89
C ILE A 260 -15.08 11.58 -25.96
N SER A 261 -13.80 12.01 -25.93
CA SER A 261 -12.80 11.48 -25.02
C SER A 261 -11.97 12.64 -24.45
N GLY A 262 -11.65 12.56 -23.18
CA GLY A 262 -10.81 13.54 -22.49
C GLY A 262 -10.59 13.14 -21.04
N THR A 263 -9.41 13.48 -20.51
CA THR A 263 -9.01 13.14 -19.15
C THR A 263 -8.23 14.28 -18.48
N ALA A 264 -8.29 14.35 -17.15
CA ALA A 264 -7.39 15.22 -16.41
C ALA A 264 -5.95 14.66 -16.50
N PRO A 265 -4.94 15.52 -16.69
CA PRO A 265 -3.56 15.08 -16.79
C PRO A 265 -3.07 14.47 -15.47
N MET A 266 -2.22 13.45 -15.56
CA MET A 266 -1.51 12.91 -14.41
C MET A 266 -0.53 13.98 -13.87
N PRO A 267 -0.40 14.14 -12.54
CA PRO A 267 0.63 14.97 -11.95
C PRO A 267 2.03 14.52 -12.36
N ASP A 268 2.93 15.50 -12.55
CA ASP A 268 4.35 15.24 -12.81
C ASP A 268 5.03 14.93 -11.46
N VAL A 269 5.22 13.65 -11.16
CA VAL A 269 5.82 13.16 -9.92
C VAL A 269 6.82 12.04 -10.24
N PRO A 270 7.80 11.78 -9.37
CA PRO A 270 8.72 10.65 -9.51
C PRO A 270 7.98 9.32 -9.75
N GLY A 271 8.57 8.48 -10.60
CA GLY A 271 8.01 7.18 -10.93
C GLY A 271 8.03 6.19 -9.75
N PRO A 272 7.40 5.02 -9.91
CA PRO A 272 7.30 4.04 -8.81
C PRO A 272 8.66 3.56 -8.32
N TYR A 273 9.68 3.51 -9.18
CA TYR A 273 11.02 3.05 -8.83
C TYR A 273 11.90 4.12 -8.17
N GLU A 274 11.48 5.39 -8.23
CA GLU A 274 12.12 6.53 -7.54
C GLU A 274 11.43 6.82 -6.20
N ALA A 275 10.20 6.36 -6.04
CA ALA A 275 9.42 6.51 -4.81
C ALA A 275 9.87 5.54 -3.72
N VAL A 276 9.70 5.93 -2.46
CA VAL A 276 10.13 5.15 -1.29
C VAL A 276 9.18 3.99 -1.02
N PRO A 277 9.66 2.74 -0.92
CA PRO A 277 8.83 1.62 -0.49
C PRO A 277 8.18 1.90 0.88
N TYR A 278 6.91 1.55 1.01
CA TYR A 278 6.16 1.74 2.23
C TYR A 278 5.44 0.45 2.64
N ASP A 279 5.76 -0.06 3.81
CA ASP A 279 5.26 -1.31 4.38
C ASP A 279 4.35 -1.12 5.61
N GLY A 280 4.12 0.15 5.99
CA GLY A 280 3.46 0.51 7.25
C GLY A 280 1.96 0.21 7.34
N PHE A 281 1.32 -0.30 6.28
CA PHE A 281 -0.11 -0.64 6.33
C PHE A 281 -0.40 -2.07 6.82
N GLY A 282 0.62 -2.91 6.99
CA GLY A 282 0.42 -4.32 7.36
C GLY A 282 -0.45 -5.10 6.35
N VAL A 283 -0.64 -4.56 5.15
CA VAL A 283 -1.43 -5.14 4.06
C VAL A 283 -0.48 -5.77 3.07
N SER A 284 -0.32 -7.07 3.13
CA SER A 284 0.34 -7.83 2.07
C SER A 284 -0.57 -7.95 0.82
N GLY A 285 -0.11 -8.55 -0.24
CA GLY A 285 -0.86 -8.69 -1.49
C GLY A 285 -0.81 -7.47 -2.42
N ARG A 286 -0.15 -6.41 -1.99
CA ARG A 286 0.13 -5.22 -2.81
C ARG A 286 1.47 -4.61 -2.43
N ASP A 287 2.09 -3.94 -3.38
CA ASP A 287 3.28 -3.13 -3.16
C ASP A 287 2.87 -1.66 -3.14
N VAL A 288 3.38 -0.91 -2.17
CA VAL A 288 3.10 0.51 -2.00
C VAL A 288 4.41 1.27 -1.99
N ARG A 289 4.48 2.38 -2.73
CA ARG A 289 5.62 3.30 -2.73
C ARG A 289 5.12 4.72 -2.62
N ILE A 290 5.68 5.50 -1.72
CA ILE A 290 5.25 6.87 -1.43
C ILE A 290 6.27 7.84 -2.01
N VAL A 291 5.79 8.82 -2.76
CA VAL A 291 6.62 9.89 -3.30
C VAL A 291 7.02 10.86 -2.18
N ASP A 292 8.29 11.27 -2.16
CA ASP A 292 8.85 12.27 -1.25
C ASP A 292 8.64 11.97 0.24
N ALA A 293 8.56 10.69 0.62
CA ALA A 293 8.22 10.29 1.98
C ALA A 293 6.98 11.02 2.54
N GLY A 294 5.98 11.24 1.66
CA GLY A 294 4.77 12.01 2.00
C GLY A 294 3.91 11.42 3.11
N TYR A 295 4.14 10.15 3.46
CA TYR A 295 3.50 9.46 4.57
C TYR A 295 4.51 9.27 5.70
N ASP A 296 4.99 10.42 6.27
CA ASP A 296 6.02 10.41 7.31
C ASP A 296 5.40 10.35 8.70
N ARG A 297 6.03 9.55 9.56
CA ARG A 297 5.65 9.42 10.97
C ARG A 297 6.30 10.48 11.86
N ASP A 298 7.29 11.22 11.35
CA ASP A 298 7.94 12.31 12.08
C ASP A 298 6.99 13.51 12.22
N PRO A 299 6.53 13.86 13.44
CA PRO A 299 5.60 14.96 13.66
C PRO A 299 6.21 16.34 13.35
N ASP A 300 7.52 16.45 13.28
CA ASP A 300 8.22 17.72 12.98
C ASP A 300 8.39 17.93 11.47
N ARG A 301 8.12 16.91 10.66
CA ARG A 301 8.21 16.99 9.20
C ARG A 301 6.90 17.43 8.60
N VAL A 302 6.84 18.69 8.16
CA VAL A 302 5.68 19.25 7.47
C VAL A 302 5.88 19.25 5.95
N GLY A 303 4.78 19.12 5.22
CA GLY A 303 4.75 19.15 3.76
C GLY A 303 3.42 19.67 3.22
N PRO A 304 3.24 19.73 1.89
CA PRO A 304 1.97 20.10 1.28
C PRO A 304 0.87 19.07 1.63
N PRO A 305 -0.41 19.47 1.58
CA PRO A 305 -1.54 18.61 1.94
C PRO A 305 -1.87 17.60 0.83
N ASP A 306 -0.87 16.88 0.35
CA ASP A 306 -1.02 15.89 -0.69
C ASP A 306 -0.15 14.66 -0.42
N ILE A 307 -0.61 13.51 -0.85
CA ILE A 307 0.13 12.26 -0.85
C ILE A 307 0.03 11.64 -2.24
N TYR A 308 1.17 11.29 -2.79
CA TYR A 308 1.28 10.53 -4.03
C TYR A 308 1.79 9.14 -3.71
N ALA A 309 0.97 8.13 -4.00
CA ALA A 309 1.30 6.75 -3.73
C ALA A 309 1.21 5.90 -4.99
N TRP A 310 2.27 5.20 -5.32
CA TRP A 310 2.27 4.15 -6.32
C TRP A 310 1.87 2.83 -5.67
N ILE A 311 0.84 2.19 -6.24
CA ILE A 311 0.33 0.90 -5.76
C ILE A 311 0.23 -0.06 -6.93
N ARG A 312 0.61 -1.31 -6.70
CA ARG A 312 0.28 -2.44 -7.57
C ARG A 312 -0.12 -3.64 -6.72
N PHE A 313 -1.00 -4.46 -7.25
CA PHE A 313 -1.40 -5.71 -6.60
C PHE A 313 -0.60 -6.88 -7.19
N ARG A 314 -0.47 -7.96 -6.42
CA ARG A 314 0.36 -9.11 -6.82
C ARG A 314 -0.37 -10.11 -7.70
N ASP A 315 -1.68 -9.96 -7.87
CA ASP A 315 -2.51 -10.81 -8.71
C ASP A 315 -3.53 -9.96 -9.48
N ASN A 316 -3.95 -10.43 -10.65
CA ASN A 316 -4.90 -9.76 -11.51
C ASN A 316 -6.15 -10.63 -11.72
N PRO A 317 -7.21 -10.42 -10.93
CA PRO A 317 -8.45 -11.18 -11.09
C PRO A 317 -9.07 -10.92 -12.47
N ALA A 318 -9.69 -11.96 -13.03
CA ALA A 318 -10.32 -11.88 -14.36
C ALA A 318 -11.53 -10.93 -14.37
N GLU A 319 -12.28 -10.91 -13.27
CA GLU A 319 -13.51 -10.14 -13.13
C GLU A 319 -13.21 -8.65 -12.92
N VAL A 320 -13.78 -7.79 -13.73
CA VAL A 320 -13.63 -6.33 -13.64
C VAL A 320 -14.02 -5.81 -12.26
N TYR A 321 -15.12 -6.29 -11.70
CA TYR A 321 -15.61 -5.83 -10.40
C TYR A 321 -14.66 -6.17 -9.24
N LEU A 322 -13.88 -7.25 -9.34
CA LEU A 322 -12.86 -7.59 -8.35
C LEU A 322 -11.66 -6.62 -8.45
N ARG A 323 -11.24 -6.26 -9.67
CA ARG A 323 -10.23 -5.20 -9.86
C ARG A 323 -10.73 -3.86 -9.33
N GLN A 324 -11.99 -3.51 -9.60
CA GLN A 324 -12.61 -2.29 -9.04
C GLN A 324 -12.66 -2.30 -7.51
N ALA A 325 -12.95 -3.44 -6.89
CA ALA A 325 -12.95 -3.60 -5.43
C ALA A 325 -11.56 -3.36 -4.83
N LEU A 326 -10.50 -3.93 -5.42
CA LEU A 326 -9.11 -3.69 -5.01
C LEU A 326 -8.73 -2.21 -5.12
N VAL A 327 -9.05 -1.58 -6.26
CA VAL A 327 -8.78 -0.15 -6.49
C VAL A 327 -9.53 0.73 -5.49
N ALA A 328 -10.79 0.44 -5.22
CA ALA A 328 -11.61 1.17 -4.27
C ALA A 328 -11.13 1.02 -2.81
N GLN A 329 -10.72 -0.19 -2.42
CA GLN A 329 -10.16 -0.46 -1.10
C GLN A 329 -8.94 0.42 -0.83
N ALA A 330 -8.00 0.49 -1.78
CA ALA A 330 -6.80 1.29 -1.63
C ALA A 330 -7.05 2.81 -1.67
N ALA A 331 -8.17 3.29 -2.20
CA ALA A 331 -8.49 4.72 -2.27
C ALA A 331 -8.79 5.36 -0.90
N THR A 332 -9.06 4.57 0.14
CA THR A 332 -9.51 5.07 1.44
C THR A 332 -8.38 5.41 2.43
N HIS A 333 -7.13 5.16 2.09
CA HIS A 333 -6.01 5.24 3.05
C HIS A 333 -5.34 6.62 3.18
N TRP A 334 -5.59 7.58 2.30
CA TRP A 334 -4.69 8.72 2.10
C TRP A 334 -5.16 10.04 2.67
N THR A 335 -6.48 10.29 2.71
CA THR A 335 -7.05 11.62 3.00
C THR A 335 -6.67 12.14 4.38
N ILE A 336 -6.62 11.26 5.40
CA ILE A 336 -6.26 11.65 6.76
C ILE A 336 -4.80 12.09 6.79
N GLY A 337 -3.89 11.27 6.27
CA GLY A 337 -2.47 11.59 6.21
C GLY A 337 -2.18 12.86 5.42
N ALA A 338 -2.78 13.04 4.24
CA ALA A 338 -2.64 14.25 3.46
C ALA A 338 -3.11 15.49 4.24
N ALA A 339 -4.21 15.38 4.99
CA ALA A 339 -4.73 16.50 5.79
C ALA A 339 -3.88 16.81 7.02
N LEU A 340 -3.20 15.83 7.61
CA LEU A 340 -2.31 16.03 8.77
C LEU A 340 -0.95 16.64 8.37
N ARG A 341 -0.47 16.34 7.18
CA ARG A 341 0.87 16.67 6.70
C ARG A 341 1.31 18.14 6.82
N PRO A 342 0.44 19.18 6.67
CA PRO A 342 0.83 20.58 6.83
C PRO A 342 0.99 21.03 8.30
N HIS A 343 0.66 20.19 9.27
CA HIS A 343 0.53 20.61 10.67
C HIS A 343 1.70 20.12 11.52
N PRO A 344 2.59 21.03 12.02
CA PRO A 344 3.71 20.63 12.86
C PRO A 344 3.22 20.05 14.19
N GLY A 345 3.95 19.06 14.70
CA GLY A 345 3.62 18.36 15.95
C GLY A 345 2.53 17.29 15.84
N ILE A 346 2.02 17.03 14.62
CA ILE A 346 1.00 16.03 14.35
C ILE A 346 1.45 15.15 13.18
N SER A 347 1.37 13.84 13.36
CA SER A 347 1.67 12.86 12.30
C SER A 347 0.62 11.74 12.33
N GLU A 348 0.75 10.78 11.43
CA GLU A 348 -0.06 9.57 11.39
C GLU A 348 -0.02 8.78 12.71
N LEU A 349 1.07 8.87 13.48
CA LEU A 349 1.16 8.26 14.81
C LEU A 349 0.15 8.83 15.81
N ALA A 350 -0.41 10.00 15.55
CA ALA A 350 -1.46 10.59 16.38
C ALA A 350 -2.83 9.93 16.14
N ALA A 351 -3.02 9.28 15.00
CA ALA A 351 -4.27 8.60 14.65
C ALA A 351 -4.54 7.47 15.65
N HIS A 352 -5.76 7.45 16.20
CA HIS A 352 -6.22 6.53 17.23
C HIS A 352 -5.44 6.59 18.58
N VAL A 353 -4.46 7.46 18.72
CA VAL A 353 -3.69 7.69 19.97
C VAL A 353 -4.13 8.97 20.65
N THR A 354 -3.98 10.10 19.98
CA THR A 354 -4.43 11.42 20.47
C THR A 354 -5.56 11.99 19.62
N LEU A 355 -5.72 11.47 18.41
CA LEU A 355 -6.76 11.84 17.46
C LEU A 355 -7.71 10.66 17.19
N SER A 356 -8.99 10.91 17.30
CA SER A 356 -10.03 10.04 16.75
C SER A 356 -10.14 10.33 15.25
N THR A 357 -9.77 9.36 14.44
CA THR A 357 -9.79 9.47 12.97
C THR A 357 -10.66 8.36 12.37
N GLY A 358 -11.21 8.61 11.21
CA GLY A 358 -11.97 7.63 10.46
C GLY A 358 -12.61 8.23 9.21
N ILE A 359 -12.82 7.40 8.21
CA ILE A 359 -13.54 7.80 7.00
C ILE A 359 -15.02 7.86 7.30
N MET A 360 -15.67 8.95 6.87
CA MET A 360 -17.10 9.19 7.06
C MET A 360 -17.89 8.90 5.78
N SER A 361 -17.31 9.16 4.62
CA SER A 361 -17.91 8.82 3.32
C SER A 361 -16.86 8.77 2.22
N ILE A 362 -17.19 8.04 1.16
CA ILE A 362 -16.44 8.02 -0.10
C ILE A 362 -17.42 8.05 -1.27
N ALA A 363 -17.10 8.86 -2.29
CA ALA A 363 -17.66 8.78 -3.62
C ALA A 363 -16.54 8.41 -4.59
N ILE A 364 -16.71 7.37 -5.40
CA ILE A 364 -15.74 6.94 -6.43
C ILE A 364 -16.43 6.77 -7.77
N ALA A 365 -15.76 7.18 -8.84
CA ALA A 365 -16.18 6.94 -10.23
C ALA A 365 -15.06 6.22 -10.98
N PHE A 366 -15.41 5.14 -11.66
CA PHE A 366 -14.50 4.34 -12.47
C PHE A 366 -14.61 4.75 -13.93
N HIS A 367 -13.49 5.13 -14.53
CA HIS A 367 -13.42 5.67 -15.89
C HIS A 367 -12.90 4.64 -16.89
N ASP A 368 -11.89 3.87 -16.49
CA ASP A 368 -11.22 2.88 -17.32
C ASP A 368 -10.86 1.64 -16.47
N ASP A 369 -10.34 0.60 -17.11
CA ASP A 369 -9.89 -0.64 -16.51
C ASP A 369 -8.47 -0.96 -16.98
N ALA A 370 -7.65 -1.52 -16.09
CA ALA A 370 -6.31 -1.97 -16.38
C ALA A 370 -5.94 -3.16 -15.47
N PRO A 371 -4.94 -3.97 -15.86
CA PRO A 371 -4.40 -5.00 -14.98
C PRO A 371 -3.88 -4.39 -13.67
N VAL A 372 -4.40 -4.84 -12.54
CA VAL A 372 -4.02 -4.29 -11.22
C VAL A 372 -2.60 -4.69 -10.78
N THR A 373 -1.94 -5.55 -11.55
CA THR A 373 -0.50 -5.86 -11.40
C THR A 373 0.42 -4.79 -11.98
N GLU A 374 -0.13 -3.81 -12.73
CA GLU A 374 0.59 -2.61 -13.14
C GLU A 374 0.63 -1.57 -12.01
N TRP A 375 1.60 -0.66 -12.06
CA TRP A 375 1.67 0.43 -11.10
C TRP A 375 0.61 1.49 -11.39
N PHE A 376 -0.19 1.81 -10.36
CA PHE A 376 -1.17 2.89 -10.37
C PHE A 376 -0.74 4.01 -9.44
N LEU A 377 -0.76 5.24 -9.95
CA LEU A 377 -0.55 6.44 -9.14
C LEU A 377 -1.85 6.87 -8.48
N TYR A 378 -1.88 6.83 -7.16
CA TYR A 378 -2.92 7.43 -6.33
C TYR A 378 -2.47 8.86 -5.96
N SER A 379 -3.09 9.85 -6.58
CA SER A 379 -2.88 11.29 -6.28
C SER A 379 -3.95 11.74 -5.29
N ASN A 380 -3.54 12.17 -4.10
CA ASN A 380 -4.46 12.39 -2.96
C ASN A 380 -4.27 13.76 -2.30
N PRO A 381 -4.70 14.87 -2.92
CA PRO A 381 -4.75 16.15 -2.24
C PRO A 381 -5.87 16.19 -1.19
N ALA A 382 -5.55 16.65 0.01
CA ALA A 382 -6.54 17.11 0.98
C ALA A 382 -6.85 18.57 0.68
N ILE A 383 -8.05 18.82 0.15
CA ILE A 383 -8.44 20.15 -0.33
C ILE A 383 -8.98 21.05 0.78
N TRP A 384 -9.32 20.48 1.92
CA TRP A 384 -9.84 21.21 3.06
C TRP A 384 -9.72 20.39 4.36
N SER A 385 -9.42 21.08 5.46
CA SER A 385 -9.50 20.54 6.82
C SER A 385 -10.03 21.60 7.78
N GLY A 386 -10.89 21.21 8.72
CA GLY A 386 -11.49 22.11 9.71
C GLY A 386 -12.73 21.50 10.35
N ARG A 387 -13.17 22.07 11.46
CA ARG A 387 -14.37 21.64 12.20
C ARG A 387 -14.38 20.15 12.57
N GLY A 388 -13.19 19.55 12.75
CA GLY A 388 -13.04 18.12 13.05
C GLY A 388 -13.27 17.20 11.85
N LEU A 389 -13.17 17.72 10.63
CA LEU A 389 -13.30 16.99 9.36
C LEU A 389 -12.16 17.35 8.41
N ALA A 390 -11.93 16.48 7.44
CA ALA A 390 -11.08 16.72 6.29
C ALA A 390 -11.78 16.23 5.01
N GLN A 391 -11.46 16.88 3.88
CA GLN A 391 -11.97 16.53 2.57
C GLN A 391 -10.78 16.30 1.63
N GLY A 392 -10.72 15.10 1.04
CA GLY A 392 -9.76 14.75 0.00
C GLY A 392 -10.44 14.54 -1.35
N GLU A 393 -9.74 14.84 -2.43
CA GLU A 393 -10.11 14.52 -3.80
C GLU A 393 -8.97 13.73 -4.44
N GLY A 394 -9.21 12.50 -4.80
CA GLY A 394 -8.19 11.62 -5.36
C GLY A 394 -8.42 11.30 -6.82
N ARG A 395 -7.34 10.98 -7.49
CA ARG A 395 -7.34 10.44 -8.85
C ARG A 395 -6.36 9.28 -8.94
N ILE A 396 -6.73 8.27 -9.72
CA ILE A 396 -5.93 7.06 -9.91
C ILE A 396 -5.58 6.97 -11.39
N TYR A 397 -4.27 6.91 -11.65
CA TYR A 397 -3.73 6.86 -13.01
C TYR A 397 -2.91 5.59 -13.22
N THR A 398 -2.93 5.07 -14.44
CA THR A 398 -1.89 4.13 -14.89
C THR A 398 -0.55 4.85 -15.02
N GLN A 399 0.54 4.10 -15.12
CA GLN A 399 1.88 4.67 -15.26
C GLN A 399 2.06 5.47 -16.57
N ASP A 400 1.29 5.16 -17.62
CA ASP A 400 1.25 5.91 -18.88
C ASP A 400 0.28 7.11 -18.88
N GLY A 401 -0.33 7.42 -17.73
CA GLY A 401 -1.14 8.62 -17.51
C GLY A 401 -2.62 8.52 -17.84
N ARG A 402 -3.17 7.32 -18.10
CA ARG A 402 -4.62 7.12 -18.26
C ARG A 402 -5.31 7.23 -16.90
N LEU A 403 -6.40 7.99 -16.82
CA LEU A 403 -7.20 8.13 -15.60
C LEU A 403 -8.13 6.91 -15.44
N LEU A 404 -7.89 6.09 -14.42
CA LEU A 404 -8.68 4.89 -14.13
C LEU A 404 -9.88 5.18 -13.25
N ALA A 405 -9.71 6.04 -12.25
CA ALA A 405 -10.78 6.42 -11.33
C ALA A 405 -10.54 7.80 -10.73
N SER A 406 -11.62 8.41 -10.25
CA SER A 406 -11.57 9.59 -9.39
C SER A 406 -12.47 9.41 -8.18
N TYR A 407 -12.09 9.98 -7.04
CA TYR A 407 -12.84 9.82 -5.81
C TYR A 407 -12.76 11.05 -4.91
N SER A 408 -13.70 11.13 -4.00
CA SER A 408 -13.78 12.17 -2.99
C SER A 408 -14.06 11.51 -1.64
N VAL A 409 -13.25 11.82 -0.63
CA VAL A 409 -13.34 11.23 0.70
C VAL A 409 -13.54 12.32 1.74
N GLN A 410 -14.55 12.14 2.60
CA GLN A 410 -14.66 12.93 3.81
C GLN A 410 -14.22 12.08 5.01
N ALA A 411 -13.29 12.62 5.79
CA ALA A 411 -12.75 11.97 6.98
C ALA A 411 -13.01 12.80 8.24
N MET A 412 -13.14 12.13 9.38
CA MET A 412 -13.15 12.74 10.72
C MET A 412 -11.72 12.82 11.25
N ILE A 413 -11.35 13.97 11.82
CA ILE A 413 -10.10 14.19 12.55
C ILE A 413 -10.43 15.04 13.78
N ARG A 414 -10.55 14.40 14.95
CA ARG A 414 -10.96 15.05 16.20
C ARG A 414 -10.05 14.64 17.35
N GLY A 415 -9.76 15.56 18.26
CA GLY A 415 -9.16 15.21 19.54
C GLY A 415 -10.09 14.30 20.35
N PHE A 416 -9.53 13.34 21.08
CA PHE A 416 -10.31 12.56 22.02
C PHE A 416 -10.81 13.42 23.17
N THR A 417 -12.07 13.23 23.57
CA THR A 417 -12.66 13.92 24.73
C THR A 417 -12.34 13.24 26.05
N LYS A 418 -11.90 11.99 26.00
CA LYS A 418 -11.45 11.17 27.13
C LYS A 418 -10.23 10.38 26.68
N ALA A 419 -9.41 9.97 27.65
CA ALA A 419 -8.31 9.06 27.33
C ALA A 419 -8.88 7.79 26.68
N PRO A 420 -8.23 7.31 25.66
CA PRO A 420 -8.68 6.15 24.89
C PRO A 420 -8.96 4.91 25.70
N GLU A 421 -8.09 4.61 26.65
CA GLU A 421 -8.24 3.46 27.57
C GLU A 421 -9.56 3.59 28.40
N ALA A 422 -9.96 4.82 28.73
CA ALA A 422 -11.22 5.09 29.43
C ALA A 422 -12.47 4.86 28.55
N MET A 423 -12.27 4.68 27.22
CA MET A 423 -13.31 4.35 26.25
C MET A 423 -13.29 2.86 25.86
N GLY A 424 -12.42 2.05 26.49
CA GLY A 424 -12.29 0.62 26.21
C GLY A 424 -11.61 0.33 24.87
N MET A 425 -10.79 1.26 24.35
CA MET A 425 -10.06 1.08 23.11
C MET A 425 -8.65 0.60 23.42
N ASP A 426 -8.21 -0.47 22.76
CA ASP A 426 -6.84 -0.96 22.84
C ASP A 426 -5.98 -0.31 21.74
N TRP A 427 -4.93 0.39 22.17
CA TRP A 427 -4.11 1.28 21.34
C TRP A 427 -2.92 0.62 20.69
N SER A 428 -2.69 -0.64 20.98
CA SER A 428 -1.58 -1.37 20.37
C SER A 428 -1.67 -1.44 18.84
N ASN A 429 -2.71 -0.86 18.25
CA ASN A 429 -3.16 -1.07 16.88
C ASN A 429 -3.58 0.20 16.13
N ALA A 430 -2.97 1.33 16.43
CA ALA A 430 -2.97 2.43 15.47
C ALA A 430 -2.36 1.92 14.16
N MET A 431 -2.99 2.23 13.03
CA MET A 431 -2.50 1.84 11.71
C MET A 431 -1.10 2.30 11.48
#